data_e0d60f141b721c06bd404661cd466b89
#
_entry.id   e0d60f141b721c06bd404661cd466b89
#
_cell.length_a   1.000
_cell.length_b   1.000
_cell.length_c   1.000
_cell.angle_alpha   90.00
_cell.angle_beta   90.00
_cell.angle_gamma   90.00
#
_symmetry.space_group_name_H-M   'P 1'
#
loop_
_entity.id
_entity.type
_entity.pdbx_description
1 polymer ?
#
loop_
_entity_poly.entity_id
_entity_poly.type
_entity_poly.pdbx_seq_one_letter_code
_entity_poly.pdbx_strand_id
1 'polypeptide(L)'
;MPPGKVRVGVLVLAVTAGLAMPAYWAGAAQDVDVDKMIATAKTAADHQAIADYYKQQAKEAQEQADKHKKMAQEYSMSSIGKQATKTHFHQHCEALVRDYESAAKEYNDLAKAHEEMAKAVK
;
A
#
# COMPACT_ATOMS: atom_id res chain seq x y z
N MET A 1 17.92 -69.58 -12.93
CA MET A 1 17.23 -68.79 -11.87
C MET A 1 17.24 -67.29 -12.26
N PRO A 2 16.14 -66.72 -12.60
CA PRO A 2 16.17 -65.33 -12.87
C PRO A 2 16.26 -64.55 -11.55
N PRO A 3 17.04 -63.45 -11.46
CA PRO A 3 17.13 -62.63 -10.25
C PRO A 3 15.82 -61.88 -10.04
N GLY A 4 15.32 -61.96 -8.82
CA GLY A 4 14.11 -61.27 -8.39
C GLY A 4 14.24 -59.75 -8.51
N LYS A 5 13.26 -59.11 -9.14
CA LYS A 5 13.14 -57.67 -9.20
C LYS A 5 12.74 -57.14 -7.83
N VAL A 6 13.69 -56.55 -7.12
CA VAL A 6 13.40 -55.76 -5.92
C VAL A 6 12.74 -54.48 -6.37
N ARG A 7 11.44 -54.34 -6.15
CA ARG A 7 10.72 -53.08 -6.29
C ARG A 7 11.03 -52.23 -5.06
N VAL A 8 11.94 -51.29 -5.21
CA VAL A 8 12.15 -50.23 -4.24
C VAL A 8 10.98 -49.23 -4.40
N GLY A 9 10.02 -49.33 -3.51
CA GLY A 9 8.96 -48.34 -3.40
C GLY A 9 9.56 -47.05 -2.85
N VAL A 10 9.69 -46.06 -3.70
CA VAL A 10 10.02 -44.71 -3.27
C VAL A 10 8.76 -44.12 -2.64
N LEU A 11 8.74 -44.12 -1.30
CA LEU A 11 7.73 -43.40 -0.53
C LEU A 11 8.05 -41.89 -0.64
N VAL A 12 7.40 -41.20 -1.56
CA VAL A 12 7.46 -39.76 -1.62
C VAL A 12 6.58 -39.23 -0.49
N LEU A 13 7.20 -38.95 0.64
CA LEU A 13 6.60 -38.15 1.69
C LEU A 13 6.50 -36.71 1.15
N ALA A 14 5.33 -36.35 0.63
CA ALA A 14 4.97 -34.96 0.35
C ALA A 14 4.81 -34.23 1.70
N VAL A 15 5.90 -33.66 2.19
CA VAL A 15 5.84 -32.68 3.28
C VAL A 15 5.27 -31.41 2.68
N THR A 16 3.96 -31.28 2.71
CA THR A 16 3.29 -30.00 2.51
C THR A 16 3.51 -29.15 3.76
N ALA A 17 4.70 -28.56 3.87
CA ALA A 17 4.92 -27.47 4.77
C ALA A 17 4.10 -26.29 4.23
N GLY A 18 2.85 -26.18 4.66
CA GLY A 18 2.04 -25.01 4.49
C GLY A 18 2.68 -23.86 5.26
N LEU A 19 3.61 -23.15 4.61
CA LEU A 19 4.06 -21.85 5.08
C LEU A 19 2.89 -20.91 4.91
N ALA A 20 2.07 -20.77 5.97
CA ALA A 20 1.12 -19.69 6.09
C ALA A 20 1.94 -18.39 6.08
N MET A 21 2.07 -17.77 4.90
CA MET A 21 2.65 -16.44 4.78
C MET A 21 1.79 -15.49 5.61
N PRO A 22 2.38 -14.72 6.52
CA PRO A 22 1.61 -13.76 7.29
C PRO A 22 0.95 -12.75 6.37
N ALA A 23 -0.30 -12.40 6.67
CA ALA A 23 -1.19 -11.58 5.82
C ALA A 23 -0.62 -10.20 5.42
N TYR A 24 0.43 -9.71 6.09
CA TYR A 24 1.09 -8.46 5.72
C TYR A 24 1.93 -8.54 4.41
N TRP A 25 2.19 -9.72 3.90
CA TRP A 25 2.83 -9.90 2.58
C TRP A 25 1.82 -9.91 1.44
N ALA A 26 0.53 -10.03 1.74
CA ALA A 26 -0.54 -9.94 0.74
C ALA A 26 -0.78 -8.50 0.24
N GLY A 27 -0.12 -7.51 0.83
CA GLY A 27 -0.15 -6.10 0.45
C GLY A 27 0.93 -5.68 -0.56
N ALA A 28 1.56 -6.60 -1.29
CA ALA A 28 2.28 -6.24 -2.49
C ALA A 28 1.26 -5.58 -3.42
N ALA A 29 1.37 -4.24 -3.59
CA ALA A 29 0.52 -3.45 -4.43
C ALA A 29 0.30 -4.21 -5.74
N GLN A 30 -0.91 -4.67 -5.99
CA GLN A 30 -1.32 -4.99 -7.34
C GLN A 30 -1.13 -3.67 -8.07
N ASP A 31 -0.31 -3.70 -9.11
CA ASP A 31 -0.09 -2.55 -9.97
C ASP A 31 -1.42 -2.31 -10.69
N VAL A 32 -2.29 -1.57 -9.99
CA VAL A 32 -3.64 -1.25 -10.48
C VAL A 32 -3.44 -0.18 -11.54
N ASP A 33 -3.68 -0.55 -12.80
CA ASP A 33 -3.66 0.37 -13.92
C ASP A 33 -4.87 1.32 -13.84
N VAL A 34 -4.74 2.33 -12.97
CA VAL A 34 -5.80 3.32 -12.75
C VAL A 34 -6.10 4.13 -14.01
N ASP A 35 -5.12 4.38 -14.85
CA ASP A 35 -5.29 5.11 -16.11
C ASP A 35 -6.24 4.35 -17.05
N LYS A 36 -6.06 3.03 -17.12
CA LYS A 36 -6.97 2.15 -17.88
C LYS A 36 -8.36 2.11 -17.25
N MET A 37 -8.46 2.02 -15.93
CA MET A 37 -9.75 2.06 -15.22
C MET A 37 -10.50 3.35 -15.54
N ILE A 38 -9.84 4.50 -15.48
CA ILE A 38 -10.45 5.81 -15.80
C ILE A 38 -10.87 5.86 -17.27
N ALA A 39 -10.01 5.44 -18.19
CA ALA A 39 -10.28 5.47 -19.63
C ALA A 39 -11.45 4.58 -20.06
N THR A 40 -11.74 3.51 -19.32
CA THR A 40 -12.76 2.52 -19.67
C THR A 40 -14.01 2.56 -18.80
N ALA A 41 -14.06 3.40 -17.76
CA ALA A 41 -15.19 3.50 -16.84
C ALA A 41 -16.49 3.91 -17.54
N LYS A 42 -17.53 3.10 -17.38
CA LYS A 42 -18.87 3.32 -17.98
C LYS A 42 -20.00 3.02 -17.02
N THR A 43 -19.76 2.26 -15.98
CA THR A 43 -20.78 1.80 -15.04
C THR A 43 -20.59 2.40 -13.66
N ALA A 44 -21.64 2.37 -12.84
CA ALA A 44 -21.55 2.75 -11.42
C ALA A 44 -20.46 1.94 -10.69
N ALA A 45 -20.35 0.64 -11.00
CA ALA A 45 -19.34 -0.23 -10.41
C ALA A 45 -17.92 0.17 -10.82
N ASP A 46 -17.69 0.60 -12.07
CA ASP A 46 -16.40 1.09 -12.52
C ASP A 46 -15.98 2.35 -11.74
N HIS A 47 -16.89 3.30 -11.62
CA HIS A 47 -16.62 4.54 -10.86
C HIS A 47 -16.41 4.26 -9.36
N GLN A 48 -17.15 3.31 -8.77
CA GLN A 48 -16.92 2.90 -7.39
C GLN A 48 -15.54 2.28 -7.19
N ALA A 49 -15.08 1.43 -8.12
CA ALA A 49 -13.75 0.83 -8.06
C ALA A 49 -12.63 1.89 -8.11
N ILE A 50 -12.80 2.94 -8.93
CA ILE A 50 -11.86 4.07 -9.00
C ILE A 50 -11.89 4.88 -7.69
N ALA A 51 -13.09 5.11 -7.13
CA ALA A 51 -13.24 5.78 -5.84
C ALA A 51 -12.51 5.01 -4.72
N ASP A 52 -12.66 3.70 -4.68
CA ASP A 52 -12.00 2.85 -3.69
C ASP A 52 -10.47 2.86 -3.84
N TYR A 53 -9.96 2.88 -5.07
CA TYR A 53 -8.54 3.09 -5.34
C TYR A 53 -8.04 4.40 -4.74
N TYR A 54 -8.72 5.52 -4.99
CA TYR A 54 -8.29 6.81 -4.45
C TYR A 54 -8.43 6.92 -2.93
N LYS A 55 -9.42 6.26 -2.32
CA LYS A 55 -9.50 6.13 -0.85
C LYS A 55 -8.30 5.42 -0.26
N GLN A 56 -7.84 4.37 -0.94
CA GLN A 56 -6.63 3.65 -0.51
C GLN A 56 -5.40 4.54 -0.63
N GLN A 57 -5.25 5.30 -1.73
CA GLN A 57 -4.16 6.25 -1.90
C GLN A 57 -4.19 7.37 -0.84
N ALA A 58 -5.37 7.86 -0.49
CA ALA A 58 -5.53 8.85 0.59
C ALA A 58 -5.07 8.30 1.94
N LYS A 59 -5.44 7.05 2.24
CA LYS A 59 -5.01 6.37 3.47
C LYS A 59 -3.49 6.22 3.53
N GLU A 60 -2.87 5.75 2.45
CA GLU A 60 -1.42 5.57 2.36
C GLU A 60 -0.67 6.91 2.52
N ALA A 61 -1.16 7.98 1.90
CA ALA A 61 -0.61 9.31 2.06
C ALA A 61 -0.74 9.80 3.52
N GLN A 62 -1.87 9.58 4.18
CA GLN A 62 -2.04 9.93 5.59
C GLN A 62 -1.08 9.14 6.51
N GLU A 63 -0.87 7.86 6.24
CA GLU A 63 0.09 7.03 6.98
C GLU A 63 1.53 7.55 6.82
N GLN A 64 1.90 8.04 5.63
CA GLN A 64 3.20 8.68 5.40
C GLN A 64 3.31 10.03 6.17
N ALA A 65 2.26 10.84 6.18
CA ALA A 65 2.22 12.07 6.97
C ALA A 65 2.44 11.77 8.46
N ASP A 66 1.75 10.79 9.02
CA ASP A 66 1.86 10.40 10.42
C ASP A 66 3.27 9.85 10.77
N LYS A 67 3.86 9.09 9.85
CA LYS A 67 5.24 8.62 9.99
C LYS A 67 6.24 9.76 10.04
N HIS A 68 6.13 10.74 9.14
CA HIS A 68 7.01 11.90 9.13
C HIS A 68 6.78 12.83 10.33
N LYS A 69 5.56 12.93 10.86
CA LYS A 69 5.27 13.60 12.14
C LYS A 69 6.09 13.00 13.30
N LYS A 70 6.08 11.68 13.41
CA LYS A 70 6.87 10.97 14.42
C LYS A 70 8.38 11.22 14.24
N MET A 71 8.85 11.14 12.99
CA MET A 71 10.27 11.41 12.69
C MET A 71 10.66 12.85 13.03
N ALA A 72 9.82 13.84 12.75
CA ALA A 72 10.05 15.23 13.12
C ALA A 72 10.20 15.39 14.64
N GLN A 73 9.34 14.75 15.42
CA GLN A 73 9.43 14.74 16.88
C GLN A 73 10.74 14.11 17.37
N GLU A 74 11.12 12.95 16.83
CA GLU A 74 12.36 12.27 17.17
C GLU A 74 13.59 13.14 16.87
N TYR A 75 13.63 13.82 15.74
CA TYR A 75 14.73 14.75 15.40
C TYR A 75 14.77 15.95 16.34
N SER A 76 13.64 16.46 16.79
CA SER A 76 13.60 17.59 17.74
C SER A 76 14.07 17.18 19.15
N MET A 77 13.76 15.95 19.56
CA MET A 77 14.07 15.42 20.90
C MET A 77 15.45 14.75 20.99
N SER A 78 16.00 14.30 19.87
CA SER A 78 17.26 13.58 19.83
C SER A 78 18.43 14.39 20.38
N SER A 79 19.27 13.77 21.20
CA SER A 79 20.55 14.32 21.68
C SER A 79 21.69 14.16 20.66
N ILE A 80 21.46 13.46 19.56
CA ILE A 80 22.45 13.14 18.53
C ILE A 80 22.57 14.28 17.53
N GLY A 81 23.81 14.71 17.24
CA GLY A 81 24.11 15.71 16.22
C GLY A 81 24.09 17.16 16.71
N LYS A 82 24.52 18.08 15.82
CA LYS A 82 24.52 19.52 16.09
C LYS A 82 23.10 20.08 15.98
N GLN A 83 22.77 21.10 16.76
CA GLN A 83 21.44 21.73 16.77
C GLN A 83 20.97 22.15 15.37
N ALA A 84 21.85 22.74 14.55
CA ALA A 84 21.52 23.14 13.17
C ALA A 84 21.08 21.96 12.30
N THR A 85 21.73 20.80 12.41
CA THR A 85 21.38 19.58 11.66
C THR A 85 20.01 19.04 12.09
N LYS A 86 19.73 19.02 13.39
CA LYS A 86 18.44 18.59 13.93
C LYS A 86 17.30 19.45 13.41
N THR A 87 17.46 20.78 13.48
CA THR A 87 16.48 21.72 12.96
C THR A 87 16.21 21.52 11.47
N HIS A 88 17.28 21.27 10.70
CA HIS A 88 17.17 20.99 9.27
C HIS A 88 16.35 19.72 8.98
N PHE A 89 16.65 18.60 9.62
CA PHE A 89 15.89 17.36 9.45
C PHE A 89 14.45 17.49 9.93
N HIS A 90 14.22 18.14 11.05
CA HIS A 90 12.88 18.44 11.55
C HIS A 90 12.05 19.21 10.51
N GLN A 91 12.59 20.28 9.95
CA GLN A 91 11.92 21.08 8.91
C GLN A 91 11.61 20.29 7.65
N HIS A 92 12.51 19.41 7.21
CA HIS A 92 12.23 18.53 6.07
C HIS A 92 11.09 17.54 6.35
N CYS A 93 11.06 16.95 7.53
CA CYS A 93 9.96 16.07 7.93
C CYS A 93 8.64 16.83 7.99
N GLU A 94 8.61 18.05 8.52
CA GLU A 94 7.40 18.88 8.53
C GLU A 94 6.94 19.27 7.12
N ALA A 95 7.85 19.53 6.20
CA ALA A 95 7.51 19.77 4.80
C ALA A 95 6.85 18.54 4.17
N LEU A 96 7.41 17.34 4.38
CA LEU A 96 6.82 16.08 3.91
C LEU A 96 5.45 15.80 4.54
N VAL A 97 5.24 16.15 5.81
CA VAL A 97 3.91 16.06 6.44
C VAL A 97 2.89 16.87 5.66
N ARG A 98 3.18 18.14 5.37
CA ARG A 98 2.27 19.01 4.61
C ARG A 98 1.99 18.47 3.21
N ASP A 99 3.02 17.98 2.53
CA ASP A 99 2.88 17.44 1.17
C ASP A 99 2.01 16.19 1.15
N TYR A 100 2.20 15.26 2.09
CA TYR A 100 1.40 14.05 2.20
C TYR A 100 -0.04 14.33 2.67
N GLU A 101 -0.26 15.27 3.60
CA GLU A 101 -1.60 15.70 4.00
C GLU A 101 -2.36 16.35 2.83
N SER A 102 -1.67 17.16 2.03
CA SER A 102 -2.23 17.72 0.81
C SER A 102 -2.59 16.64 -0.21
N ALA A 103 -1.70 15.67 -0.44
CA ALA A 103 -1.97 14.54 -1.33
C ALA A 103 -3.16 13.71 -0.83
N ALA A 104 -3.25 13.42 0.47
CA ALA A 104 -4.39 12.69 1.05
C ALA A 104 -5.71 13.40 0.80
N LYS A 105 -5.73 14.74 0.93
CA LYS A 105 -6.91 15.55 0.64
C LYS A 105 -7.32 15.44 -0.83
N GLU A 106 -6.39 15.61 -1.75
CA GLU A 106 -6.67 15.53 -3.19
C GLU A 106 -7.18 14.14 -3.60
N TYR A 107 -6.60 13.08 -3.06
CA TYR A 107 -7.09 11.71 -3.29
C TYR A 107 -8.52 11.50 -2.75
N ASN A 108 -8.84 12.05 -1.58
CA ASN A 108 -10.20 12.00 -1.06
C ASN A 108 -11.20 12.79 -1.93
N ASP A 109 -10.80 13.92 -2.48
CA ASP A 109 -11.63 14.71 -3.36
C ASP A 109 -11.88 13.98 -4.71
N LEU A 110 -10.87 13.32 -5.25
CA LEU A 110 -11.02 12.43 -6.42
C LEU A 110 -11.95 11.24 -6.12
N ALA A 111 -11.81 10.61 -4.97
CA ALA A 111 -12.70 9.53 -4.56
C ALA A 111 -14.17 9.97 -4.51
N LYS A 112 -14.44 11.13 -3.89
CA LYS A 112 -15.79 11.71 -3.84
C LYS A 112 -16.34 12.01 -5.23
N ALA A 113 -15.54 12.56 -6.13
CA ALA A 113 -15.96 12.83 -7.50
C ALA A 113 -16.42 11.55 -8.20
N HIS A 114 -15.69 10.46 -8.07
CA HIS A 114 -16.07 9.17 -8.63
C HIS A 114 -17.29 8.54 -7.94
N GLU A 115 -17.48 8.73 -6.64
CA GLU A 115 -18.72 8.32 -5.95
C GLU A 115 -19.94 9.07 -6.48
N GLU A 116 -19.82 10.36 -6.77
CA GLU A 116 -20.91 11.13 -7.39
C GLU A 116 -21.19 10.65 -8.83
N MET A 117 -20.14 10.35 -9.61
CA MET A 117 -20.31 9.75 -10.94
C MET A 117 -21.01 8.39 -10.86
N ALA A 118 -20.65 7.55 -9.88
CA ALA A 118 -21.31 6.26 -9.67
C ALA A 118 -22.81 6.40 -9.39
N LYS A 119 -23.24 7.42 -8.65
CA LYS A 119 -24.64 7.73 -8.38
C LYS A 119 -25.38 8.26 -9.63
N ALA A 120 -24.68 8.98 -10.49
CA ALA A 120 -25.25 9.59 -11.70
C ALA A 120 -25.45 8.60 -12.86
N VAL A 121 -24.72 7.49 -12.90
CA VAL A 121 -24.86 6.45 -13.92
C VAL A 121 -26.12 5.63 -13.62
N LYS A 122 -27.05 5.66 -14.55
CA LYS A 122 -28.32 4.90 -14.47
C LYS A 122 -28.22 3.58 -15.22
#